data_1390fab4024da4c221dcdf9ce1e508b7
#
_entry.id   1390fab4024da4c221dcdf9ce1e508b7
#
_cell.length_a   1.000
_cell.length_b   1.000
_cell.length_c   1.000
_cell.angle_alpha   90.00
_cell.angle_beta   90.00
_cell.angle_gamma   90.00
#
_symmetry.space_group_name_H-M   'P 1'
#
loop_
_entity.id
_entity.type
_entity.pdbx_description
1 polymer ?
#
loop_
_entity_poly.entity_id
_entity_poly.type
_entity_poly.pdbx_seq_one_letter_code
_entity_poly.pdbx_strand_id
1 'polypeptide(L)'
;MTLNSMKLTPFKRPLIIAHRGYRAKYPENTLAAFSAALDISVKMIELDVMLTRDRKIVVIHDATLERTTDGHGQVNRFTLQELKELDAGSWFHSRFAGERLPELEEVLDLVRGRAWLNIEIKSNAYEAHQPPDAIEKQVVELVRHENALNSVLISSFEWKILENVASMADAPAIALISKYPAESDNLRRCTKLRVFSWHPNCLELTCDQVKIMREQEIRVFPYNVESPGEYQRVLQMDVDGVITSDPLLRNDVAQA
;
A
#
# COMPACT_ATOMS: atom_id res chain seq x y z
N MET A 1 24.31 -8.13 11.57
CA MET A 1 23.72 -7.96 10.22
C MET A 1 22.85 -6.73 10.28
N THR A 2 23.24 -5.69 9.58
CA THR A 2 22.61 -4.36 9.60
C THR A 2 21.21 -4.46 9.00
N LEU A 3 20.21 -4.05 9.78
CA LEU A 3 18.86 -3.83 9.32
C LEU A 3 18.87 -3.05 8.01
N ASN A 4 18.20 -3.58 6.99
CA ASN A 4 17.95 -2.90 5.72
C ASN A 4 17.20 -1.60 6.04
N SER A 5 17.94 -0.52 6.22
CA SER A 5 17.37 0.79 6.38
C SER A 5 16.93 1.24 5.01
N MET A 6 15.64 1.08 4.73
CA MET A 6 14.98 1.91 3.73
C MET A 6 15.35 3.34 4.13
N LYS A 7 16.36 3.91 3.47
CA LYS A 7 16.77 5.29 3.71
C LYS A 7 15.71 6.18 3.08
N LEU A 8 14.60 6.36 3.81
CA LEU A 8 13.78 7.53 3.57
C LEU A 8 14.73 8.73 3.75
N THR A 9 15.28 9.23 2.65
CA THR A 9 15.92 10.53 2.66
C THR A 9 14.99 11.51 3.36
N PRO A 10 15.50 12.55 4.04
CA PRO A 10 14.66 13.41 4.87
C PRO A 10 13.54 14.03 4.03
N PHE A 11 12.36 13.41 4.08
CA PHE A 11 11.14 13.97 3.50
C PHE A 11 10.58 15.00 4.50
N LYS A 12 9.93 16.00 3.93
CA LYS A 12 9.11 16.89 4.75
C LYS A 12 8.00 16.07 5.39
N ARG A 13 7.94 16.06 6.72
CA ARG A 13 6.89 15.38 7.48
C ARG A 13 5.62 16.25 7.51
N PRO A 14 4.43 15.60 7.45
CA PRO A 14 4.24 14.18 7.16
C PRO A 14 4.48 13.86 5.68
N LEU A 15 4.93 12.62 5.41
CA LEU A 15 4.97 12.05 4.06
C LEU A 15 3.55 11.83 3.55
N ILE A 16 3.21 12.36 2.38
CA ILE A 16 1.93 12.07 1.73
C ILE A 16 2.05 10.80 0.90
N ILE A 17 1.17 9.83 1.19
CA ILE A 17 1.12 8.52 0.53
C ILE A 17 -0.19 8.45 -0.25
N ALA A 18 -0.10 8.30 -1.57
CA ALA A 18 -1.25 8.25 -2.45
C ALA A 18 -1.89 6.86 -2.39
N HIS A 19 -3.05 6.73 -1.73
CA HIS A 19 -3.80 5.51 -1.54
C HIS A 19 -4.39 5.01 -2.85
N ARG A 20 -3.88 3.87 -3.36
CA ARG A 20 -4.23 3.28 -4.68
C ARG A 20 -4.00 4.25 -5.84
N GLY A 21 -2.95 5.10 -5.74
CA GLY A 21 -2.73 6.22 -6.62
C GLY A 21 -3.54 7.47 -6.24
N TYR A 22 -3.77 8.39 -7.17
CA TYR A 22 -4.61 9.60 -6.96
C TYR A 22 -6.10 9.25 -7.12
N ARG A 23 -6.59 8.35 -6.28
CA ARG A 23 -7.93 7.76 -6.44
C ARG A 23 -9.10 8.75 -6.24
N ALA A 24 -8.87 9.91 -5.65
CA ALA A 24 -9.91 10.93 -5.55
C ALA A 24 -10.33 11.49 -6.92
N LYS A 25 -9.46 11.38 -7.95
CA LYS A 25 -9.69 11.93 -9.29
C LYS A 25 -9.47 10.95 -10.45
N TYR A 26 -8.98 9.74 -10.16
CA TYR A 26 -8.67 8.70 -11.13
C TYR A 26 -9.15 7.33 -10.63
N PRO A 27 -9.44 6.37 -11.51
CA PRO A 27 -9.83 5.02 -11.08
C PRO A 27 -8.70 4.37 -10.28
N GLU A 28 -9.03 3.90 -9.07
CA GLU A 28 -8.05 3.32 -8.13
C GLU A 28 -7.30 2.13 -8.74
N ASN A 29 -6.06 1.93 -8.31
CA ASN A 29 -5.22 0.79 -8.69
C ASN A 29 -5.02 0.65 -10.23
N THR A 30 -5.03 1.76 -10.97
CA THR A 30 -4.73 1.81 -12.42
C THR A 30 -3.44 2.59 -12.69
N LEU A 31 -2.84 2.36 -13.87
CA LEU A 31 -1.67 3.13 -14.29
C LEU A 31 -1.98 4.62 -14.42
N ALA A 32 -3.21 4.99 -14.80
CA ALA A 32 -3.65 6.38 -14.83
C ALA A 32 -3.61 7.04 -13.44
N ALA A 33 -4.10 6.34 -12.39
CA ALA A 33 -4.07 6.87 -11.03
C ALA A 33 -2.64 7.00 -10.48
N PHE A 34 -1.76 6.06 -10.80
CA PHE A 34 -0.36 6.10 -10.38
C PHE A 34 0.42 7.19 -11.12
N SER A 35 0.24 7.33 -12.45
CA SER A 35 0.84 8.41 -13.23
C SER A 35 0.43 9.78 -12.71
N ALA A 36 -0.86 9.98 -12.44
CA ALA A 36 -1.37 11.23 -11.89
C ALA A 36 -0.77 11.58 -10.50
N ALA A 37 -0.55 10.57 -9.64
CA ALA A 37 0.14 10.77 -8.36
C ALA A 37 1.61 11.18 -8.57
N LEU A 38 2.29 10.59 -9.54
CA LEU A 38 3.67 10.95 -9.88
C LEU A 38 3.78 12.35 -10.48
N ASP A 39 2.82 12.78 -11.30
CA ASP A 39 2.79 14.10 -11.95
C ASP A 39 2.67 15.25 -10.92
N ILE A 40 2.00 15.01 -9.79
CA ILE A 40 1.97 15.95 -8.67
C ILE A 40 3.10 15.72 -7.66
N SER A 41 4.13 14.94 -8.03
CA SER A 41 5.35 14.70 -7.26
C SER A 41 5.15 14.02 -5.90
N VAL A 42 4.15 13.15 -5.78
CA VAL A 42 3.99 12.28 -4.62
C VAL A 42 5.24 11.40 -4.45
N LYS A 43 5.69 11.21 -3.21
CA LYS A 43 6.93 10.47 -2.92
C LYS A 43 6.71 9.02 -2.55
N MET A 44 5.49 8.63 -2.21
CA MET A 44 5.12 7.24 -1.97
C MET A 44 3.70 6.99 -2.50
N ILE A 45 3.54 5.91 -3.24
CA ILE A 45 2.25 5.42 -3.73
C ILE A 45 1.96 4.11 -3.00
N GLU A 46 0.72 3.91 -2.61
CA GLU A 46 0.23 2.65 -2.09
C GLU A 46 -0.64 1.96 -3.13
N LEU A 47 -0.60 0.63 -3.17
CA LEU A 47 -1.42 -0.23 -4.01
C LEU A 47 -1.68 -1.58 -3.35
N ASP A 48 -2.70 -2.30 -3.85
CA ASP A 48 -3.11 -3.63 -3.37
C ASP A 48 -2.81 -4.71 -4.38
N VAL A 49 -2.36 -5.89 -3.92
CA VAL A 49 -2.09 -7.04 -4.79
C VAL A 49 -2.78 -8.31 -4.35
N MET A 50 -3.20 -9.11 -5.35
CA MET A 50 -3.76 -10.45 -5.18
C MET A 50 -3.22 -11.41 -6.23
N LEU A 51 -3.49 -12.73 -6.04
CA LEU A 51 -3.20 -13.77 -7.03
C LEU A 51 -4.42 -14.08 -7.91
N THR A 52 -4.15 -14.25 -9.20
CA THR A 52 -5.08 -14.78 -10.20
C THR A 52 -5.17 -16.30 -10.12
N ARG A 53 -6.07 -16.93 -10.92
CA ARG A 53 -6.18 -18.39 -11.04
C ARG A 53 -4.88 -19.05 -11.50
N ASP A 54 -4.17 -18.44 -12.41
CA ASP A 54 -2.87 -18.89 -12.93
C ASP A 54 -1.68 -18.38 -12.12
N ARG A 55 -1.98 -17.93 -10.86
CA ARG A 55 -0.99 -17.56 -9.85
C ARG A 55 -0.08 -16.40 -10.26
N LYS A 56 -0.61 -15.45 -11.01
CA LYS A 56 0.05 -14.21 -11.36
C LYS A 56 -0.39 -13.09 -10.40
N ILE A 57 0.47 -12.09 -10.19
CA ILE A 57 0.17 -10.94 -9.35
C ILE A 57 -0.60 -9.91 -10.15
N VAL A 58 -1.82 -9.57 -9.70
CA VAL A 58 -2.65 -8.50 -10.25
C VAL A 58 -2.84 -7.39 -9.21
N VAL A 59 -2.88 -6.14 -9.68
CA VAL A 59 -3.10 -4.97 -8.81
C VAL A 59 -4.60 -4.68 -8.73
N ILE A 60 -5.21 -5.05 -7.60
CA ILE A 60 -6.63 -4.85 -7.33
C ILE A 60 -6.90 -4.95 -5.81
N HIS A 61 -7.87 -4.17 -5.30
CA HIS A 61 -8.19 -4.17 -3.87
C HIS A 61 -9.16 -5.27 -3.45
N ASP A 62 -10.29 -5.38 -4.15
CA ASP A 62 -11.38 -6.28 -3.76
C ASP A 62 -11.13 -7.70 -4.24
N ALA A 63 -11.58 -8.69 -3.49
CA ALA A 63 -11.54 -10.09 -3.91
C ALA A 63 -12.44 -10.38 -5.11
N THR A 64 -13.32 -9.44 -5.47
CA THR A 64 -14.27 -9.55 -6.57
C THR A 64 -14.17 -8.36 -7.53
N LEU A 65 -14.68 -8.52 -8.75
CA LEU A 65 -14.45 -7.61 -9.87
C LEU A 65 -15.46 -6.46 -9.96
N GLU A 66 -16.65 -6.62 -9.37
CA GLU A 66 -17.85 -5.83 -9.64
C GLU A 66 -17.72 -4.34 -9.37
N ARG A 67 -16.92 -3.94 -8.36
CA ARG A 67 -16.86 -2.54 -7.95
C ARG A 67 -15.99 -1.67 -8.86
N THR A 68 -14.91 -2.24 -9.37
CA THR A 68 -13.86 -1.46 -10.07
C THR A 68 -13.59 -1.94 -11.50
N THR A 69 -14.41 -2.84 -12.01
CA THR A 69 -14.34 -3.31 -13.40
C THR A 69 -15.73 -3.55 -13.98
N ASP A 70 -15.80 -3.82 -15.28
CA ASP A 70 -17.00 -4.31 -15.96
C ASP A 70 -17.17 -5.84 -15.86
N GLY A 71 -16.26 -6.54 -15.17
CA GLY A 71 -16.31 -7.97 -14.91
C GLY A 71 -17.11 -8.33 -13.65
N HIS A 72 -17.38 -9.65 -13.49
CA HIS A 72 -18.12 -10.21 -12.36
C HIS A 72 -17.44 -11.48 -11.84
N GLY A 73 -17.41 -11.65 -10.52
CA GLY A 73 -16.89 -12.84 -9.85
C GLY A 73 -15.58 -12.61 -9.11
N GLN A 74 -15.03 -13.68 -8.58
CA GLN A 74 -13.82 -13.63 -7.75
C GLN A 74 -12.55 -13.55 -8.62
N VAL A 75 -11.64 -12.66 -8.29
CA VAL A 75 -10.35 -12.43 -8.97
C VAL A 75 -9.57 -13.75 -9.19
N ASN A 76 -9.51 -14.61 -8.17
CA ASN A 76 -8.80 -15.89 -8.22
C ASN A 76 -9.47 -16.97 -9.09
N ARG A 77 -10.56 -16.66 -9.79
CA ARG A 77 -11.22 -17.54 -10.77
C ARG A 77 -10.81 -17.24 -12.21
N PHE A 78 -10.09 -16.15 -12.43
CA PHE A 78 -9.67 -15.68 -13.75
C PHE A 78 -8.15 -15.76 -13.88
N THR A 79 -7.66 -16.02 -15.08
CA THR A 79 -6.25 -15.83 -15.43
C THR A 79 -5.94 -14.35 -15.52
N LEU A 80 -4.66 -13.99 -15.44
CA LEU A 80 -4.22 -12.61 -15.63
C LEU A 80 -4.65 -12.08 -17.02
N GLN A 81 -4.54 -12.89 -18.07
CA GLN A 81 -4.96 -12.49 -19.40
C GLN A 81 -6.45 -12.15 -19.46
N GLU A 82 -7.33 -12.97 -18.86
CA GLU A 82 -8.76 -12.68 -18.78
C GLU A 82 -9.04 -11.39 -18.01
N LEU A 83 -8.32 -11.12 -16.92
CA LEU A 83 -8.46 -9.90 -16.14
C LEU A 83 -8.00 -8.64 -16.91
N LYS A 84 -6.96 -8.74 -17.70
CA LYS A 84 -6.45 -7.61 -18.52
C LYS A 84 -7.36 -7.23 -19.69
N GLU A 85 -8.37 -8.02 -20.03
CA GLU A 85 -9.41 -7.66 -21.00
C GLU A 85 -10.52 -6.80 -20.40
N LEU A 86 -10.64 -6.75 -19.06
CA LEU A 86 -11.69 -5.99 -18.37
C LEU A 86 -11.40 -4.48 -18.40
N ASP A 87 -12.47 -3.68 -18.47
CA ASP A 87 -12.40 -2.25 -18.30
C ASP A 87 -12.39 -1.89 -16.80
N ALA A 88 -11.28 -1.35 -16.33
CA ALA A 88 -11.08 -0.93 -14.94
C ALA A 88 -11.21 0.60 -14.74
N GLY A 89 -11.71 1.34 -15.73
CA GLY A 89 -11.80 2.80 -15.70
C GLY A 89 -13.19 3.38 -15.83
N SER A 90 -14.05 2.79 -16.67
CA SER A 90 -15.39 3.32 -16.98
C SER A 90 -16.31 3.44 -15.77
N TRP A 91 -16.17 2.59 -14.76
CA TRP A 91 -16.92 2.66 -13.51
C TRP A 91 -16.71 3.98 -12.75
N PHE A 92 -15.51 4.56 -12.89
CA PHE A 92 -15.15 5.84 -12.27
C PHE A 92 -15.65 7.02 -13.11
N HIS A 93 -15.34 7.01 -14.41
CA HIS A 93 -15.81 8.01 -15.36
C HIS A 93 -15.51 7.56 -16.80
N SER A 94 -16.39 7.87 -17.76
CA SER A 94 -16.26 7.45 -19.16
C SER A 94 -14.95 7.88 -19.85
N ARG A 95 -14.32 8.97 -19.41
CA ARG A 95 -13.00 9.42 -19.94
C ARG A 95 -11.87 8.42 -19.68
N PHE A 96 -12.07 7.48 -18.72
CA PHE A 96 -11.11 6.44 -18.38
C PHE A 96 -11.48 5.08 -19.00
N ALA A 97 -12.43 5.06 -19.92
CA ALA A 97 -12.78 3.84 -20.63
C ALA A 97 -11.53 3.24 -21.29
N GLY A 98 -11.33 1.93 -21.10
CA GLY A 98 -10.17 1.23 -21.62
C GLY A 98 -8.97 1.14 -20.67
N GLU A 99 -9.00 1.77 -19.46
CA GLU A 99 -8.03 1.45 -18.43
C GLU A 99 -8.11 -0.03 -18.07
N ARG A 100 -6.96 -0.63 -17.75
CA ARG A 100 -6.84 -2.06 -17.46
C ARG A 100 -6.34 -2.30 -16.03
N LEU A 101 -6.59 -3.49 -15.49
CA LEU A 101 -5.96 -3.95 -14.27
C LEU A 101 -4.46 -4.14 -14.52
N PRO A 102 -3.56 -3.47 -13.78
CA PRO A 102 -2.13 -3.61 -14.00
C PRO A 102 -1.56 -4.89 -13.38
N GLU A 103 -0.46 -5.36 -13.93
CA GLU A 103 0.47 -6.24 -13.24
C GLU A 103 1.38 -5.43 -12.31
N LEU A 104 1.87 -6.06 -11.24
CA LEU A 104 2.80 -5.37 -10.32
C LEU A 104 4.09 -4.91 -11.02
N GLU A 105 4.58 -5.66 -12.00
CA GLU A 105 5.76 -5.32 -12.80
C GLU A 105 5.57 -4.01 -13.56
N GLU A 106 4.41 -3.81 -14.20
CA GLU A 106 4.08 -2.56 -14.90
C GLU A 106 4.11 -1.35 -13.97
N VAL A 107 3.65 -1.52 -12.72
CA VAL A 107 3.68 -0.44 -11.74
C VAL A 107 5.09 -0.18 -11.21
N LEU A 108 5.89 -1.23 -10.95
CA LEU A 108 7.29 -1.09 -10.55
C LEU A 108 8.10 -0.33 -11.60
N ASP A 109 7.89 -0.61 -12.89
CA ASP A 109 8.52 0.12 -13.98
C ASP A 109 8.10 1.59 -14.01
N LEU A 110 6.79 1.86 -13.88
CA LEU A 110 6.24 3.22 -13.91
C LEU A 110 6.81 4.10 -12.79
N VAL A 111 6.96 3.55 -11.56
CA VAL A 111 7.39 4.33 -10.39
C VAL A 111 8.91 4.38 -10.23
N ARG A 112 9.66 3.60 -10.99
CA ARG A 112 11.12 3.46 -10.89
C ARG A 112 11.84 4.81 -10.84
N GLY A 113 12.54 5.07 -9.73
CA GLY A 113 13.30 6.30 -9.52
C GLY A 113 12.47 7.58 -9.32
N ARG A 114 11.13 7.48 -9.32
CA ARG A 114 10.21 8.63 -9.18
C ARG A 114 9.55 8.68 -7.79
N ALA A 115 9.11 7.53 -7.30
CA ALA A 115 8.46 7.40 -5.99
C ALA A 115 8.79 6.05 -5.35
N TRP A 116 8.47 5.93 -4.07
CA TRP A 116 8.45 4.65 -3.36
C TRP A 116 7.09 3.99 -3.50
N LEU A 117 7.08 2.68 -3.33
CA LEU A 117 5.87 1.89 -3.45
C LEU A 117 5.58 1.18 -2.12
N ASN A 118 4.39 1.35 -1.58
CA ASN A 118 3.84 0.54 -0.51
C ASN A 118 2.91 -0.51 -1.15
N ILE A 119 3.30 -1.77 -1.11
CA ILE A 119 2.55 -2.89 -1.69
C ILE A 119 1.78 -3.57 -0.55
N GLU A 120 0.46 -3.38 -0.51
CA GLU A 120 -0.39 -4.15 0.39
C GLU A 120 -0.67 -5.53 -0.19
N ILE A 121 -0.19 -6.58 0.49
CA ILE A 121 -0.62 -7.95 0.22
C ILE A 121 -1.91 -8.21 1.00
N LYS A 122 -3.00 -8.47 0.29
CA LYS A 122 -4.33 -8.67 0.89
C LYS A 122 -4.39 -9.91 1.74
N SER A 123 -5.09 -9.84 2.89
CA SER A 123 -5.18 -10.97 3.85
C SER A 123 -5.78 -12.23 3.25
N ASN A 124 -6.70 -12.10 2.30
CA ASN A 124 -7.33 -13.23 1.61
C ASN A 124 -6.40 -13.94 0.61
N ALA A 125 -5.22 -13.37 0.34
CA ALA A 125 -4.17 -14.02 -0.45
C ALA A 125 -3.22 -14.89 0.40
N TYR A 126 -3.36 -14.86 1.75
CA TYR A 126 -2.55 -15.70 2.64
C TYR A 126 -2.89 -17.18 2.49
N GLU A 127 -1.87 -18.00 2.32
CA GLU A 127 -1.99 -19.46 2.21
C GLU A 127 -1.22 -20.12 3.34
N ALA A 128 -1.95 -20.72 4.31
CA ALA A 128 -1.35 -21.30 5.52
C ALA A 128 -0.39 -22.48 5.23
N HIS A 129 -0.59 -23.19 4.09
CA HIS A 129 0.28 -24.29 3.68
C HIS A 129 1.57 -23.84 2.98
N GLN A 130 1.73 -22.52 2.77
CA GLN A 130 2.94 -21.87 2.27
C GLN A 130 3.53 -22.52 0.98
N PRO A 131 2.78 -22.50 -0.14
CA PRO A 131 3.28 -23.08 -1.38
C PRO A 131 4.56 -22.36 -1.85
N PRO A 132 5.36 -22.98 -2.74
CA PRO A 132 6.57 -22.35 -3.27
C PRO A 132 6.33 -21.01 -3.95
N ASP A 133 5.16 -20.84 -4.53
CA ASP A 133 4.67 -19.66 -5.25
C ASP A 133 3.65 -18.84 -4.44
N ALA A 134 3.71 -18.87 -3.10
CA ALA A 134 2.92 -17.98 -2.25
C ALA A 134 3.15 -16.51 -2.64
N ILE A 135 2.11 -15.68 -2.55
CA ILE A 135 2.12 -14.30 -3.06
C ILE A 135 3.27 -13.48 -2.49
N GLU A 136 3.54 -13.59 -1.19
CA GLU A 136 4.62 -12.85 -0.55
C GLU A 136 6.01 -13.23 -1.09
N LYS A 137 6.20 -14.49 -1.50
CA LYS A 137 7.44 -14.95 -2.13
C LYS A 137 7.59 -14.37 -3.53
N GLN A 138 6.52 -14.43 -4.33
CA GLN A 138 6.52 -13.85 -5.67
C GLN A 138 6.75 -12.34 -5.65
N VAL A 139 6.11 -11.60 -4.73
CA VAL A 139 6.30 -10.15 -4.57
C VAL A 139 7.75 -9.84 -4.22
N VAL A 140 8.35 -10.54 -3.24
CA VAL A 140 9.76 -10.32 -2.85
C VAL A 140 10.71 -10.66 -3.98
N GLU A 141 10.48 -11.75 -4.71
CA GLU A 141 11.32 -12.13 -5.86
C GLU A 141 11.24 -11.10 -6.99
N LEU A 142 10.03 -10.62 -7.32
CA LEU A 142 9.84 -9.58 -8.33
C LEU A 142 10.53 -8.27 -7.92
N VAL A 143 10.31 -7.81 -6.69
CA VAL A 143 10.96 -6.59 -6.16
C VAL A 143 12.49 -6.70 -6.18
N ARG A 144 13.03 -7.89 -5.92
CA ARG A 144 14.47 -8.17 -6.02
C ARG A 144 14.96 -8.14 -7.47
N HIS A 145 14.23 -8.81 -8.38
CA HIS A 145 14.54 -8.82 -9.81
C HIS A 145 14.61 -7.41 -10.38
N GLU A 146 13.65 -6.57 -9.99
CA GLU A 146 13.55 -5.17 -10.43
C GLU A 146 14.52 -4.21 -9.71
N ASN A 147 15.38 -4.74 -8.82
CA ASN A 147 16.33 -3.94 -8.00
C ASN A 147 15.63 -2.88 -7.14
N ALA A 148 14.39 -3.13 -6.72
CA ALA A 148 13.53 -2.18 -6.02
C ALA A 148 13.50 -2.35 -4.49
N LEU A 149 14.33 -3.22 -3.89
CA LEU A 149 14.34 -3.54 -2.45
C LEU A 149 14.41 -2.30 -1.54
N ASN A 150 15.12 -1.25 -1.97
CA ASN A 150 15.30 -0.03 -1.19
C ASN A 150 14.20 1.02 -1.42
N SER A 151 13.27 0.77 -2.35
CA SER A 151 12.19 1.68 -2.71
C SER A 151 10.80 1.06 -2.53
N VAL A 152 10.72 -0.15 -1.97
CA VAL A 152 9.46 -0.87 -1.72
C VAL A 152 9.29 -1.12 -0.24
N LEU A 153 8.06 -0.93 0.23
CA LEU A 153 7.54 -1.32 1.53
C LEU A 153 6.44 -2.35 1.29
N ILE A 154 6.46 -3.49 1.97
CA ILE A 154 5.39 -4.47 1.93
C ILE A 154 4.52 -4.31 3.17
N SER A 155 3.22 -4.12 2.99
CA SER A 155 2.27 -4.01 4.09
C SER A 155 1.18 -5.08 4.03
N SER A 156 0.60 -5.41 5.18
CA SER A 156 -0.54 -6.32 5.26
C SER A 156 -1.28 -6.17 6.59
N PHE A 157 -2.58 -6.49 6.60
CA PHE A 157 -3.36 -6.76 7.81
C PHE A 157 -3.04 -8.14 8.39
N GLU A 158 -2.61 -9.09 7.53
CA GLU A 158 -2.24 -10.45 7.95
C GLU A 158 -0.76 -10.48 8.36
N TRP A 159 -0.53 -10.45 9.68
CA TRP A 159 0.82 -10.40 10.23
C TRP A 159 1.70 -11.62 9.88
N LYS A 160 1.10 -12.77 9.55
CA LYS A 160 1.83 -13.96 9.11
C LYS A 160 2.48 -13.78 7.73
N ILE A 161 1.84 -13.03 6.83
CA ILE A 161 2.48 -12.61 5.57
C ILE A 161 3.75 -11.82 5.88
N LEU A 162 3.67 -10.87 6.81
CA LEU A 162 4.82 -10.06 7.20
C LEU A 162 5.92 -10.87 7.90
N GLU A 163 5.54 -11.86 8.72
CA GLU A 163 6.48 -12.81 9.36
C GLU A 163 7.22 -13.64 8.30
N ASN A 164 6.51 -14.11 7.27
CA ASN A 164 7.11 -14.82 6.15
C ASN A 164 8.09 -13.92 5.38
N VAL A 165 7.67 -12.70 5.00
CA VAL A 165 8.55 -11.71 4.33
C VAL A 165 9.79 -11.43 5.17
N ALA A 166 9.62 -11.14 6.47
CA ALA A 166 10.74 -10.83 7.38
C ALA A 166 11.75 -11.98 7.53
N SER A 167 11.32 -13.22 7.28
CA SER A 167 12.19 -14.41 7.33
C SER A 167 13.03 -14.61 6.07
N MET A 168 12.72 -13.93 4.98
CA MET A 168 13.45 -14.06 3.71
C MET A 168 14.75 -13.27 3.75
N ALA A 169 15.79 -13.80 3.10
CA ALA A 169 17.03 -13.04 2.90
C ALA A 169 16.77 -11.84 1.98
N ASP A 170 17.36 -10.70 2.29
CA ASP A 170 17.26 -9.47 1.49
C ASP A 170 15.79 -9.07 1.21
N ALA A 171 14.92 -9.18 2.22
CA ALA A 171 13.54 -8.75 2.12
C ALA A 171 13.42 -7.22 2.13
N PRO A 172 12.39 -6.64 1.46
CA PRO A 172 12.05 -5.24 1.60
C PRO A 172 11.64 -4.89 3.03
N ALA A 173 11.55 -3.60 3.34
CA ALA A 173 10.92 -3.14 4.58
C ALA A 173 9.47 -3.61 4.67
N ILE A 174 8.96 -3.81 5.89
CA ILE A 174 7.58 -4.27 6.13
C ILE A 174 6.81 -3.30 7.01
N ALA A 175 5.49 -3.26 6.85
CA ALA A 175 4.58 -2.47 7.67
C ALA A 175 3.36 -3.29 8.12
N LEU A 176 2.97 -3.14 9.39
CA LEU A 176 1.74 -3.73 9.89
C LEU A 176 0.56 -2.77 9.69
N ILE A 177 -0.50 -3.22 9.04
CA ILE A 177 -1.77 -2.50 8.97
C ILE A 177 -2.70 -3.01 10.06
N SER A 178 -3.39 -2.12 10.77
CA SER A 178 -4.35 -2.53 11.80
C SER A 178 -5.65 -1.72 11.71
N LYS A 179 -6.77 -2.44 11.71
CA LYS A 179 -8.10 -1.86 11.71
C LYS A 179 -8.43 -1.23 13.07
N TYR A 180 -7.99 -1.88 14.14
CA TYR A 180 -8.24 -1.47 15.51
C TYR A 180 -6.93 -1.07 16.18
N PRO A 181 -6.60 0.24 16.24
CA PRO A 181 -5.35 0.72 16.84
C PRO A 181 -5.21 0.36 18.33
N ALA A 182 -6.33 0.23 19.05
CA ALA A 182 -6.37 -0.10 20.47
C ALA A 182 -6.01 -1.58 20.80
N GLU A 183 -5.84 -2.46 19.81
CA GLU A 183 -5.39 -3.84 20.07
C GLU A 183 -4.02 -3.84 20.73
N SER A 184 -3.95 -4.45 21.93
CA SER A 184 -2.72 -4.56 22.74
C SER A 184 -1.58 -5.29 22.03
N ASP A 185 -1.90 -6.13 21.04
CA ASP A 185 -0.94 -6.91 20.28
C ASP A 185 -0.21 -6.13 19.17
N ASN A 186 -0.71 -4.96 18.74
CA ASN A 186 -0.12 -4.20 17.65
C ASN A 186 1.34 -3.83 17.93
N LEU A 187 1.62 -3.26 19.11
CA LEU A 187 2.99 -2.91 19.49
C LEU A 187 3.89 -4.15 19.55
N ARG A 188 3.41 -5.24 20.16
CA ARG A 188 4.15 -6.50 20.28
C ARG A 188 4.48 -7.08 18.90
N ARG A 189 3.53 -7.08 17.96
CA ARG A 189 3.75 -7.55 16.59
C ARG A 189 4.75 -6.66 15.87
N CYS A 190 4.57 -5.35 15.94
CA CYS A 190 5.45 -4.37 15.31
C CYS A 190 6.90 -4.52 15.80
N THR A 191 7.12 -4.62 17.11
CA THR A 191 8.46 -4.78 17.69
C THR A 191 9.08 -6.15 17.40
N LYS A 192 8.28 -7.24 17.50
CA LYS A 192 8.74 -8.60 17.16
C LYS A 192 9.23 -8.69 15.72
N LEU A 193 8.47 -8.12 14.79
CA LEU A 193 8.77 -8.14 13.34
C LEU A 193 9.75 -7.04 12.92
N ARG A 194 10.06 -6.10 13.82
CA ARG A 194 10.89 -4.93 13.52
C ARG A 194 10.38 -4.19 12.28
N VAL A 195 9.06 -3.92 12.27
CA VAL A 195 8.45 -3.23 11.14
C VAL A 195 9.05 -1.83 10.94
N PHE A 196 9.13 -1.40 9.71
CA PHE A 196 9.53 -0.03 9.36
C PHE A 196 8.48 1.00 9.78
N SER A 197 7.19 0.63 9.62
CA SER A 197 6.06 1.49 9.98
C SER A 197 4.84 0.69 10.42
N TRP A 198 3.99 1.34 11.19
CA TRP A 198 2.66 0.91 11.55
C TRP A 198 1.62 1.77 10.84
N HIS A 199 0.62 1.14 10.23
CA HIS A 199 -0.46 1.81 9.51
C HIS A 199 -1.79 1.58 10.25
N PRO A 200 -2.17 2.46 11.19
CA PRO A 200 -3.43 2.36 11.93
C PRO A 200 -4.58 3.04 11.20
N ASN A 201 -5.82 2.61 11.50
CA ASN A 201 -7.00 3.37 11.16
C ASN A 201 -6.94 4.76 11.84
N CYS A 202 -7.05 5.82 11.05
CA CYS A 202 -6.91 7.19 11.55
C CYS A 202 -7.99 7.58 12.56
N LEU A 203 -9.22 7.07 12.45
CA LEU A 203 -10.36 7.50 13.27
C LEU A 203 -10.18 7.18 14.76
N GLU A 204 -9.54 6.06 15.06
CA GLU A 204 -9.33 5.56 16.44
C GLU A 204 -7.92 5.82 16.97
N LEU A 205 -7.04 6.43 16.17
CA LEU A 205 -5.66 6.71 16.55
C LEU A 205 -5.58 7.78 17.63
N THR A 206 -4.73 7.56 18.64
CA THR A 206 -4.46 8.48 19.75
C THR A 206 -3.01 8.97 19.77
N CYS A 207 -2.77 10.12 20.42
CA CYS A 207 -1.41 10.67 20.62
C CYS A 207 -0.50 9.70 21.39
N ASP A 208 -1.03 9.00 22.40
CA ASP A 208 -0.26 8.07 23.20
C ASP A 208 0.24 6.87 22.38
N GLN A 209 -0.61 6.35 21.48
CA GLN A 209 -0.20 5.27 20.58
C GLN A 209 0.91 5.71 19.62
N VAL A 210 0.81 6.92 19.06
CA VAL A 210 1.87 7.48 18.21
C VAL A 210 3.18 7.62 18.99
N LYS A 211 3.11 8.14 20.22
CA LYS A 211 4.28 8.29 21.11
C LYS A 211 4.94 6.97 21.41
N ILE A 212 4.15 5.94 21.81
CA ILE A 212 4.65 4.59 22.12
C ILE A 212 5.37 3.98 20.90
N MET A 213 4.78 4.05 19.71
CA MET A 213 5.42 3.53 18.49
C MET A 213 6.72 4.25 18.17
N ARG A 214 6.73 5.57 18.32
CA ARG A 214 7.94 6.39 18.09
C ARG A 214 9.07 6.08 19.07
N GLU A 215 8.77 5.80 20.34
CA GLU A 215 9.76 5.36 21.34
C GLU A 215 10.43 4.03 20.94
N GLN A 216 9.79 3.25 20.07
CA GLN A 216 10.32 2.02 19.48
C GLN A 216 10.92 2.24 18.07
N GLU A 217 11.12 3.49 17.65
CA GLU A 217 11.60 3.85 16.31
C GLU A 217 10.71 3.36 15.16
N ILE A 218 9.41 3.09 15.45
CA ILE A 218 8.41 2.66 14.47
C ILE A 218 7.67 3.89 13.95
N ARG A 219 7.68 4.11 12.65
CA ARG A 219 6.95 5.20 12.00
C ARG A 219 5.45 4.94 12.01
N VAL A 220 4.65 6.00 12.02
CA VAL A 220 3.18 5.88 12.02
C VAL A 220 2.60 6.56 10.79
N PHE A 221 1.91 5.76 9.95
CA PHE A 221 1.25 6.20 8.71
C PHE A 221 -0.25 5.86 8.77
N PRO A 222 -1.08 6.71 9.42
CA PRO A 222 -2.52 6.45 9.53
C PRO A 222 -3.21 6.43 8.17
N TYR A 223 -4.24 5.59 8.04
CA TYR A 223 -5.15 5.45 6.90
C TYR A 223 -6.61 5.49 7.37
N ASN A 224 -7.61 5.81 6.57
CA ASN A 224 -7.53 6.72 5.45
C ASN A 224 -7.79 8.12 5.99
N VAL A 225 -6.97 9.08 5.65
CA VAL A 225 -7.17 10.48 6.01
C VAL A 225 -7.79 11.17 4.80
N GLU A 226 -9.10 11.44 4.86
CA GLU A 226 -9.90 11.82 3.68
C GLU A 226 -10.49 13.25 3.79
N SER A 227 -10.34 13.90 4.95
CA SER A 227 -10.87 15.26 5.16
C SER A 227 -9.83 16.20 5.75
N PRO A 228 -9.97 17.54 5.53
CA PRO A 228 -9.11 18.54 6.16
C PRO A 228 -9.08 18.43 7.70
N GLY A 229 -10.22 18.11 8.33
CA GLY A 229 -10.31 17.93 9.77
C GLY A 229 -9.52 16.74 10.29
N GLU A 230 -9.62 15.59 9.62
CA GLU A 230 -8.81 14.41 9.94
C GLU A 230 -7.31 14.68 9.72
N TYR A 231 -6.97 15.37 8.63
CA TYR A 231 -5.59 15.75 8.36
C TYR A 231 -5.01 16.63 9.44
N GLN A 232 -5.73 17.69 9.87
CA GLN A 232 -5.32 18.54 10.98
C GLN A 232 -5.14 17.76 12.28
N ARG A 233 -6.08 16.85 12.59
CA ARG A 233 -6.03 16.02 13.78
C ARG A 233 -4.79 15.13 13.82
N VAL A 234 -4.47 14.43 12.74
CA VAL A 234 -3.28 13.56 12.70
C VAL A 234 -1.97 14.36 12.68
N LEU A 235 -1.97 15.58 12.12
CA LEU A 235 -0.83 16.49 12.23
C LEU A 235 -0.49 16.84 13.67
N GLN A 236 -1.52 17.09 14.50
CA GLN A 236 -1.33 17.41 15.94
C GLN A 236 -0.74 16.21 16.71
N MET A 237 -0.89 15.00 16.21
CA MET A 237 -0.29 13.78 16.77
C MET A 237 1.18 13.61 16.34
N ASP A 238 1.69 14.45 15.44
CA ASP A 238 3.06 14.41 14.88
C ASP A 238 3.39 13.09 14.19
N VAL A 239 2.44 12.56 13.39
CA VAL A 239 2.64 11.33 12.60
C VAL A 239 3.73 11.49 11.51
N ASP A 240 4.31 10.38 11.06
CA ASP A 240 5.42 10.40 10.09
C ASP A 240 4.94 10.48 8.63
N GLY A 241 3.74 9.98 8.35
CA GLY A 241 3.12 10.03 7.04
C GLY A 241 1.60 9.92 7.13
N VAL A 242 0.92 10.08 6.01
CA VAL A 242 -0.54 10.08 5.90
C VAL A 242 -0.92 9.35 4.62
N ILE A 243 -1.75 8.30 4.72
CA ILE A 243 -2.30 7.58 3.58
C ILE A 243 -3.67 8.21 3.25
N THR A 244 -3.80 8.77 2.03
CA THR A 244 -4.98 9.53 1.61
C THR A 244 -5.34 9.29 0.14
N SER A 245 -6.64 9.38 -0.17
CA SER A 245 -7.15 9.34 -1.54
C SER A 245 -6.82 10.59 -2.34
N ASP A 246 -6.74 11.76 -1.66
CA ASP A 246 -6.36 13.03 -2.29
C ASP A 246 -5.00 13.53 -1.77
N PRO A 247 -3.91 13.30 -2.52
CA PRO A 247 -2.59 13.78 -2.12
C PRO A 247 -2.45 15.30 -2.04
N LEU A 248 -3.40 16.06 -2.58
CA LEU A 248 -3.45 17.52 -2.49
C LEU A 248 -4.22 18.04 -1.26
N LEU A 249 -4.84 17.18 -0.47
CA LEU A 249 -5.59 17.52 0.74
C LEU A 249 -4.83 18.47 1.69
N ARG A 250 -3.49 18.35 1.77
CA ARG A 250 -2.64 19.23 2.57
C ARG A 250 -2.72 20.71 2.15
N ASN A 251 -3.01 20.98 0.85
CA ASN A 251 -3.04 22.35 0.33
C ASN A 251 -4.31 23.06 0.79
N ASP A 252 -5.41 22.35 0.97
CA ASP A 252 -6.69 22.87 1.43
C ASP A 252 -6.60 23.30 2.90
N VAL A 253 -5.79 22.60 3.69
CA VAL A 253 -5.52 22.92 5.11
C VAL A 253 -4.63 24.16 5.27
N ALA A 254 -3.73 24.42 4.31
CA ALA A 254 -2.85 25.59 4.36
C ALA A 254 -3.55 26.90 3.94
N GLN A 255 -4.75 26.83 3.39
CA GLN A 255 -5.55 27.97 2.93
C GLN A 255 -6.70 28.33 3.90
N ALA A 256 -6.97 27.50 4.90
CA ALA A 256 -8.00 27.69 5.92
C ALA A 256 -7.40 28.24 7.22
#